data_23c73f359970f195941705ce0ba256a2
#
_entry.id   23c73f359970f195941705ce0ba256a2
#
_cell.length_a   1.000
_cell.length_b   1.000
_cell.length_c   1.000
_cell.angle_alpha   90.00
_cell.angle_beta   90.00
_cell.angle_gamma   90.00
#
_symmetry.space_group_name_H-M   'P 1'
#
loop_
_entity.id
_entity.type
_entity.pdbx_description
1 polymer ?
#
loop_
_entity_poly.entity_id
_entity_poly.type
_entity_poly.pdbx_seq_one_letter_code
_entity_poly.pdbx_strand_id
1 'polypeptide(L)'
;MTAVDSPEKILFASTSQAFLQKEVPLSRVRELHAAGISFDEDWWRRAAELGWTALLVPEELGGGSVSGDGFADLAMVAEQLGKTVAPGPLYPVSTVLAALVDCAEHDSHVATIESLISGETVASWAVYEPGQAWAPHQPSLTATSTDSGYRIDGVKDRVEAGAQSGLLLVVARTDDGVRQFLVPTNASGVEIESQQSIDLVKQYARVRFDGVAVEHSAAVGSVAETAGLIDRQGQIAQVLQCAEVVGILQTVFDFTVAWALDRHTFGRPLASYQALKHRFADMKMWLEACRATTAAAVAAVSAGSPDAGWSASIAKSYVGEMATEIVQGCVQMHGGIGVTWEHDLHVYLRRVALYRSMFGTPEEHNLRVYQWQETGNPAPRSA
;
A
#
# COMPACT_ATOMS: atom_id res chain seq x y z
N MET A 1 -20.88 12.35 -11.78
CA MET A 1 -21.22 13.24 -10.66
C MET A 1 -20.29 12.87 -9.53
N THR A 2 -19.32 13.70 -9.18
CA THR A 2 -18.53 13.55 -7.97
C THR A 2 -19.49 13.64 -6.77
N ALA A 3 -19.61 12.56 -6.01
CA ALA A 3 -20.31 12.63 -4.74
C ALA A 3 -19.66 13.74 -3.91
N VAL A 4 -20.46 14.68 -3.44
CA VAL A 4 -19.97 15.70 -2.50
C VAL A 4 -19.60 14.97 -1.22
N ASP A 5 -18.31 15.03 -0.83
CA ASP A 5 -17.87 14.40 0.40
C ASP A 5 -18.69 14.91 1.60
N SER A 6 -19.07 14.01 2.50
CA SER A 6 -19.81 14.40 3.71
C SER A 6 -18.95 15.32 4.59
N PRO A 7 -19.57 16.19 5.41
CA PRO A 7 -18.83 17.04 6.35
C PRO A 7 -17.89 16.25 7.28
N GLU A 8 -18.32 15.07 7.70
CA GLU A 8 -17.55 14.17 8.56
C GLU A 8 -16.30 13.65 7.84
N LYS A 9 -16.42 13.28 6.57
CA LYS A 9 -15.29 12.83 5.75
C LYS A 9 -14.28 13.95 5.51
N ILE A 10 -14.77 15.17 5.24
CA ILE A 10 -13.91 16.35 5.09
C ILE A 10 -13.17 16.65 6.40
N LEU A 11 -13.86 16.58 7.55
CA LEU A 11 -13.24 16.78 8.86
C LEU A 11 -12.19 15.72 9.15
N PHE A 12 -12.48 14.46 8.88
CA PHE A 12 -11.55 13.36 9.10
C PHE A 12 -10.30 13.49 8.21
N ALA A 13 -10.46 13.86 6.93
CA ALA A 13 -9.37 14.15 6.03
C ALA A 13 -8.48 15.29 6.55
N SER A 14 -9.09 16.40 6.99
CA SER A 14 -8.35 17.55 7.51
C SER A 14 -7.64 17.24 8.84
N THR A 15 -8.26 16.43 9.71
CA THR A 15 -7.66 15.97 10.97
C THR A 15 -6.45 15.08 10.68
N SER A 16 -6.59 14.11 9.76
CA SER A 16 -5.50 13.24 9.33
C SER A 16 -4.35 14.04 8.72
N GLN A 17 -4.66 15.03 7.88
CA GLN A 17 -3.65 15.91 7.28
C GLN A 17 -2.92 16.74 8.34
N ALA A 18 -3.64 17.36 9.28
CA ALA A 18 -3.05 18.16 10.35
C ALA A 18 -2.14 17.31 11.27
N PHE A 19 -2.56 16.08 11.60
CA PHE A 19 -1.76 15.14 12.35
C PHE A 19 -0.45 14.80 11.61
N LEU A 20 -0.53 14.47 10.32
CA LEU A 20 0.63 14.14 9.51
C LEU A 20 1.61 15.31 9.35
N GLN A 21 1.11 16.50 9.10
CA GLN A 21 1.95 17.71 8.97
C GLN A 21 2.68 18.03 10.28
N LYS A 22 2.05 17.79 11.42
CA LYS A 22 2.65 18.02 12.73
C LYS A 22 3.66 16.94 13.12
N GLU A 23 3.30 15.68 12.95
CA GLU A 23 4.04 14.54 13.52
C GLU A 23 5.12 13.98 12.58
N VAL A 24 4.89 14.06 11.27
CA VAL A 24 5.79 13.51 10.26
C VAL A 24 6.04 14.48 9.08
N PRO A 25 6.51 15.71 9.36
CA PRO A 25 7.02 16.57 8.30
C PRO A 25 8.20 15.88 7.58
N LEU A 26 8.54 16.30 6.37
CA LEU A 26 9.63 15.68 5.60
C LEU A 26 11.00 15.71 6.32
N SER A 27 11.22 16.66 7.21
CA SER A 27 12.41 16.66 8.11
C SER A 27 12.43 15.40 9.00
N ARG A 28 11.27 15.02 9.54
CA ARG A 28 11.15 13.79 10.35
C ARG A 28 11.38 12.52 9.53
N VAL A 29 10.90 12.50 8.27
CA VAL A 29 11.17 11.39 7.34
C VAL A 29 12.68 11.22 7.11
N ARG A 30 13.43 12.34 6.95
CA ARG A 30 14.88 12.30 6.82
C ARG A 30 15.60 11.85 8.10
N GLU A 31 15.12 12.26 9.27
CA GLU A 31 15.64 11.84 10.58
C GLU A 31 15.48 10.33 10.79
N LEU A 32 14.28 9.78 10.50
CA LEU A 32 14.00 8.34 10.57
C LEU A 32 14.93 7.57 9.63
N HIS A 33 15.08 8.05 8.40
CA HIS A 33 16.01 7.45 7.45
C HIS A 33 17.46 7.44 7.96
N ALA A 34 17.94 8.57 8.47
CA ALA A 34 19.29 8.67 9.02
C ALA A 34 19.53 7.75 10.24
N ALA A 35 18.47 7.51 11.02
CA ALA A 35 18.50 6.59 12.15
C ALA A 35 18.34 5.11 11.75
N GLY A 36 18.04 4.82 10.47
CA GLY A 36 17.75 3.45 10.01
C GLY A 36 16.43 2.87 10.50
N ILE A 37 15.48 3.75 10.89
CA ILE A 37 14.18 3.38 11.47
C ILE A 37 13.09 3.59 10.40
N SER A 38 12.17 2.62 10.26
CA SER A 38 11.03 2.77 9.34
C SER A 38 9.98 3.72 9.91
N PHE A 39 9.56 3.50 11.13
CA PHE A 39 8.58 4.31 11.83
C PHE A 39 8.80 4.24 13.35
N ASP A 40 8.25 5.22 14.06
CA ASP A 40 8.22 5.30 15.53
C ASP A 40 6.95 4.60 16.04
N GLU A 41 7.09 3.69 17.00
CA GLU A 41 5.96 2.91 17.54
C GLU A 41 4.92 3.79 18.25
N ASP A 42 5.37 4.83 18.99
CA ASP A 42 4.43 5.75 19.66
C ASP A 42 3.65 6.59 18.65
N TRP A 43 4.30 6.98 17.55
CA TRP A 43 3.60 7.62 16.44
C TRP A 43 2.55 6.68 15.82
N TRP A 44 2.91 5.41 15.62
CA TRP A 44 1.99 4.43 15.06
C TRP A 44 0.75 4.20 15.94
N ARG A 45 0.94 4.07 17.27
CA ARG A 45 -0.21 3.95 18.20
C ARG A 45 -1.13 5.16 18.13
N ARG A 46 -0.56 6.38 18.08
CA ARG A 46 -1.36 7.62 17.92
C ARG A 46 -2.08 7.69 16.57
N ALA A 47 -1.49 7.15 15.51
CA ALA A 47 -2.14 7.01 14.21
C ALA A 47 -3.32 6.02 14.28
N ALA A 48 -3.15 4.90 15.01
CA ALA A 48 -4.22 3.95 15.28
C ALA A 48 -5.36 4.57 16.12
N GLU A 49 -5.03 5.39 17.12
CA GLU A 49 -6.03 6.15 17.93
C GLU A 49 -6.89 7.10 17.09
N LEU A 50 -6.40 7.55 15.92
CA LEU A 50 -7.22 8.30 14.97
C LEU A 50 -8.22 7.42 14.21
N GLY A 51 -8.20 6.11 14.42
CA GLY A 51 -9.11 5.15 13.82
C GLY A 51 -8.68 4.63 12.44
N TRP A 52 -7.47 4.95 11.95
CA TRP A 52 -7.05 4.54 10.61
C TRP A 52 -7.01 3.03 10.41
N THR A 53 -6.62 2.29 11.44
CA THR A 53 -6.56 0.82 11.46
C THR A 53 -7.93 0.16 11.55
N ALA A 54 -8.93 0.86 12.06
CA ALA A 54 -10.27 0.36 12.31
C ALA A 54 -11.19 0.43 11.07
N LEU A 55 -10.81 1.21 10.03
CA LEU A 55 -11.70 1.58 8.93
C LEU A 55 -12.21 0.39 8.09
N LEU A 56 -11.43 -0.69 7.96
CA LEU A 56 -11.84 -1.92 7.25
C LEU A 56 -12.53 -2.94 8.15
N VAL A 57 -12.60 -2.69 9.44
CA VAL A 57 -13.14 -3.64 10.41
C VAL A 57 -14.59 -3.29 10.71
N PRO A 58 -15.52 -4.27 10.69
CA PRO A 58 -16.92 -4.06 11.05
C PRO A 58 -17.09 -3.56 12.50
N GLU A 59 -18.19 -2.86 12.77
CA GLU A 59 -18.48 -2.29 14.11
C GLU A 59 -18.58 -3.38 15.19
N GLU A 60 -19.13 -4.55 14.86
CA GLU A 60 -19.23 -5.70 15.77
C GLU A 60 -17.87 -6.27 16.20
N LEU A 61 -16.80 -6.02 15.43
CA LEU A 61 -15.42 -6.39 15.75
C LEU A 61 -14.59 -5.19 16.26
N GLY A 62 -15.23 -4.10 16.67
CA GLY A 62 -14.59 -2.93 17.25
C GLY A 62 -14.05 -1.92 16.21
N GLY A 63 -14.40 -2.08 14.96
CA GLY A 63 -14.05 -1.15 13.88
C GLY A 63 -15.11 -0.08 13.62
N GLY A 64 -15.10 0.47 12.43
CA GLY A 64 -16.09 1.43 11.95
C GLY A 64 -15.55 2.35 10.87
N SER A 65 -16.46 2.97 10.13
CA SER A 65 -16.17 3.91 9.06
C SER A 65 -16.72 5.29 9.39
N VAL A 66 -16.16 6.32 8.76
CA VAL A 66 -16.61 7.72 8.96
C VAL A 66 -17.77 8.04 8.00
N SER A 67 -17.73 7.51 6.79
CA SER A 67 -18.72 7.79 5.73
C SER A 67 -19.71 6.65 5.47
N GLY A 68 -19.60 5.53 6.17
CA GLY A 68 -20.30 4.29 5.87
C GLY A 68 -19.59 3.44 4.82
N ASP A 69 -18.44 3.90 4.30
CA ASP A 69 -17.56 3.19 3.35
C ASP A 69 -16.12 3.20 3.88
N GLY A 70 -15.77 2.18 4.65
CA GLY A 70 -14.47 2.11 5.33
C GLY A 70 -13.29 2.06 4.37
N PHE A 71 -13.43 1.42 3.20
CA PHE A 71 -12.34 1.40 2.22
C PHE A 71 -12.14 2.75 1.53
N ALA A 72 -13.21 3.46 1.21
CA ALA A 72 -13.11 4.82 0.68
C ALA A 72 -12.50 5.79 1.71
N ASP A 73 -12.83 5.64 2.98
CA ASP A 73 -12.23 6.43 4.07
C ASP A 73 -10.73 6.11 4.22
N LEU A 74 -10.35 4.83 4.14
CA LEU A 74 -8.94 4.41 4.18
C LEU A 74 -8.14 4.91 2.97
N ALA A 75 -8.72 4.88 1.78
CA ALA A 75 -8.10 5.43 0.58
C ALA A 75 -7.88 6.94 0.67
N MET A 76 -8.81 7.66 1.30
CA MET A 76 -8.64 9.09 1.60
C MET A 76 -7.49 9.33 2.60
N VAL A 77 -7.34 8.49 3.64
CA VAL A 77 -6.17 8.54 4.55
C VAL A 77 -4.89 8.29 3.77
N ALA A 78 -4.88 7.30 2.88
CA ALA A 78 -3.72 7.00 2.04
C ALA A 78 -3.32 8.21 1.17
N GLU A 79 -4.26 8.96 0.61
CA GLU A 79 -3.96 10.21 -0.11
C GLU A 79 -3.29 11.25 0.80
N GLN A 80 -3.70 11.37 2.08
CA GLN A 80 -3.03 12.28 3.01
C GLN A 80 -1.61 11.81 3.36
N LEU A 81 -1.38 10.49 3.53
CA LEU A 81 -0.04 9.93 3.75
C LEU A 81 0.92 10.31 2.61
N GLY A 82 0.44 10.29 1.37
CA GLY A 82 1.22 10.68 0.20
C GLY A 82 1.74 12.11 0.24
N LYS A 83 0.96 13.04 0.79
CA LYS A 83 1.35 14.46 0.86
C LYS A 83 2.60 14.71 1.67
N THR A 84 2.89 13.87 2.66
CA THR A 84 4.08 13.96 3.53
C THR A 84 5.07 12.81 3.35
N VAL A 85 4.81 11.87 2.41
CA VAL A 85 5.58 10.63 2.26
C VAL A 85 5.66 9.89 3.61
N ALA A 86 4.53 9.80 4.30
CA ALA A 86 4.48 9.34 5.67
C ALA A 86 5.05 7.92 5.84
N PRO A 87 5.69 7.63 6.99
CA PRO A 87 6.10 6.29 7.40
C PRO A 87 4.91 5.45 7.85
N GLY A 88 5.21 4.24 8.32
CA GLY A 88 4.27 3.40 9.05
C GLY A 88 3.66 2.26 8.23
N PRO A 89 3.13 1.26 8.95
CA PRO A 89 2.71 -0.01 8.39
C PRO A 89 1.21 -0.06 8.05
N LEU A 90 0.58 1.08 7.67
CA LEU A 90 -0.88 1.10 7.44
C LEU A 90 -1.32 0.05 6.42
N TYR A 91 -0.61 -0.09 5.30
CA TYR A 91 -1.03 -1.03 4.25
C TYR A 91 -0.83 -2.50 4.64
N PRO A 92 0.34 -2.92 5.17
CA PRO A 92 0.47 -4.30 5.61
C PRO A 92 -0.53 -4.66 6.73
N VAL A 93 -0.77 -3.78 7.69
CA VAL A 93 -1.77 -4.02 8.75
C VAL A 93 -3.18 -4.09 8.15
N SER A 94 -3.55 -3.17 7.25
CA SER A 94 -4.87 -3.17 6.61
C SER A 94 -5.11 -4.41 5.74
N THR A 95 -4.08 -4.91 5.03
CA THR A 95 -4.22 -6.15 4.23
C THR A 95 -4.37 -7.38 5.11
N VAL A 96 -3.70 -7.44 6.25
CA VAL A 96 -3.89 -8.53 7.23
C VAL A 96 -5.27 -8.45 7.86
N LEU A 97 -5.70 -7.28 8.32
CA LEU A 97 -7.04 -7.08 8.89
C LEU A 97 -8.13 -7.49 7.90
N ALA A 98 -8.01 -7.12 6.63
CA ALA A 98 -8.98 -7.52 5.60
C ALA A 98 -9.14 -9.04 5.52
N ALA A 99 -8.04 -9.82 5.55
CA ALA A 99 -8.12 -11.27 5.54
C ALA A 99 -8.76 -11.84 6.81
N LEU A 100 -8.46 -11.26 7.98
CA LEU A 100 -9.00 -11.73 9.26
C LEU A 100 -10.49 -11.44 9.42
N VAL A 101 -10.98 -10.33 8.90
CA VAL A 101 -12.42 -9.98 9.00
C VAL A 101 -13.26 -10.62 7.92
N ASP A 102 -12.69 -10.89 6.74
CA ASP A 102 -13.40 -11.47 5.60
C ASP A 102 -13.43 -13.01 5.64
N CYS A 103 -12.62 -13.69 6.46
CA CYS A 103 -12.67 -15.14 6.59
C CYS A 103 -13.88 -15.59 7.41
N ALA A 104 -14.44 -16.77 7.09
CA ALA A 104 -15.62 -17.32 7.79
C ALA A 104 -15.37 -17.58 9.28
N GLU A 105 -14.11 -17.78 9.68
CA GLU A 105 -13.69 -18.07 11.05
C GLU A 105 -13.17 -16.83 11.80
N HIS A 106 -13.62 -15.62 11.41
CA HIS A 106 -13.15 -14.36 12.00
C HIS A 106 -13.29 -14.30 13.53
N ASP A 107 -14.27 -14.97 14.11
CA ASP A 107 -14.45 -15.06 15.58
C ASP A 107 -13.21 -15.63 16.29
N SER A 108 -12.46 -16.51 15.65
CA SER A 108 -11.23 -17.08 16.20
C SER A 108 -10.05 -16.08 16.23
N HIS A 109 -10.18 -14.96 15.54
CA HIS A 109 -9.14 -13.95 15.37
C HIS A 109 -9.44 -12.63 16.10
N VAL A 110 -10.51 -12.52 16.88
CA VAL A 110 -10.94 -11.28 17.54
C VAL A 110 -9.84 -10.61 18.34
N ALA A 111 -9.11 -11.37 19.18
CA ALA A 111 -8.01 -10.80 19.96
C ALA A 111 -6.86 -10.25 19.09
N THR A 112 -6.59 -10.89 17.94
CA THR A 112 -5.61 -10.38 16.98
C THR A 112 -6.12 -9.11 16.29
N ILE A 113 -7.39 -9.09 15.89
CA ILE A 113 -8.03 -7.91 15.27
C ILE A 113 -7.96 -6.72 16.24
N GLU A 114 -8.34 -6.89 17.51
CA GLU A 114 -8.27 -5.84 18.54
C GLU A 114 -6.85 -5.29 18.71
N SER A 115 -5.85 -6.17 18.80
CA SER A 115 -4.44 -5.79 18.94
C SER A 115 -3.90 -5.03 17.71
N LEU A 116 -4.39 -5.35 16.50
CA LEU A 116 -4.04 -4.63 15.28
C LEU A 116 -4.76 -3.28 15.18
N ILE A 117 -6.03 -3.20 15.57
CA ILE A 117 -6.80 -1.95 15.61
C ILE A 117 -6.18 -0.95 16.57
N SER A 118 -5.78 -1.39 17.77
CA SER A 118 -5.14 -0.53 18.78
C SER A 118 -3.73 -0.07 18.39
N GLY A 119 -3.13 -0.69 17.37
CA GLY A 119 -1.73 -0.43 17.00
C GLY A 119 -0.71 -1.03 17.96
N GLU A 120 -1.14 -1.85 18.94
CA GLU A 120 -0.26 -2.57 19.85
C GLU A 120 0.60 -3.60 19.11
N THR A 121 -0.02 -4.31 18.15
CA THR A 121 0.66 -5.24 17.26
C THR A 121 0.73 -4.68 15.85
N VAL A 122 1.87 -4.88 15.20
CA VAL A 122 2.04 -4.67 13.77
C VAL A 122 2.04 -6.03 13.09
N ALA A 123 1.23 -6.19 12.06
CA ALA A 123 1.26 -7.38 11.22
C ALA A 123 1.65 -7.04 9.79
N SER A 124 2.33 -7.96 9.12
CA SER A 124 2.73 -7.82 7.74
C SER A 124 2.31 -9.00 6.89
N TRP A 125 1.92 -8.70 5.64
CA TRP A 125 1.54 -9.72 4.67
C TRP A 125 2.78 -10.26 3.93
N ALA A 126 3.15 -11.49 4.23
CA ALA A 126 4.29 -12.18 3.67
C ALA A 126 3.87 -12.99 2.43
N VAL A 127 3.75 -12.31 1.29
CA VAL A 127 3.22 -12.85 0.02
C VAL A 127 4.28 -13.03 -1.04
N TYR A 128 5.23 -12.10 -1.15
CA TYR A 128 6.30 -12.16 -2.14
C TYR A 128 7.33 -13.24 -1.85
N GLU A 129 7.97 -13.75 -2.92
CA GLU A 129 9.08 -14.69 -2.84
C GLU A 129 10.28 -14.22 -3.67
N PRO A 130 11.50 -14.68 -3.36
CA PRO A 130 12.71 -14.25 -4.06
C PRO A 130 12.65 -14.53 -5.57
N GLY A 131 12.94 -13.50 -6.38
CA GLY A 131 13.01 -13.63 -7.84
C GLY A 131 11.68 -13.78 -8.55
N GLN A 132 10.54 -13.76 -7.83
CA GLN A 132 9.22 -13.85 -8.43
C GLN A 132 8.62 -12.47 -8.74
N ALA A 133 7.86 -12.40 -9.84
CA ALA A 133 6.92 -11.35 -10.15
C ALA A 133 5.72 -11.38 -9.19
N TRP A 134 4.73 -10.53 -9.42
CA TRP A 134 3.49 -10.56 -8.64
C TRP A 134 2.62 -11.78 -8.99
N ALA A 135 2.82 -12.87 -8.26
CA ALA A 135 2.11 -14.15 -8.43
C ALA A 135 1.62 -14.72 -7.09
N PRO A 136 0.68 -14.03 -6.39
CA PRO A 136 0.30 -14.36 -5.01
C PRO A 136 -0.36 -15.73 -4.84
N HIS A 137 -0.93 -16.29 -5.93
CA HIS A 137 -1.57 -17.63 -5.94
C HIS A 137 -0.61 -18.79 -6.24
N GLN A 138 0.69 -18.51 -6.45
CA GLN A 138 1.69 -19.51 -6.83
C GLN A 138 2.88 -19.51 -5.86
N PRO A 139 2.66 -19.67 -4.53
CA PRO A 139 3.76 -19.71 -3.59
C PRO A 139 4.61 -20.98 -3.77
N SER A 140 5.93 -20.83 -3.67
CA SER A 140 6.87 -21.96 -3.56
C SER A 140 7.10 -22.35 -2.09
N LEU A 141 6.95 -21.42 -1.15
CA LEU A 141 6.99 -21.70 0.28
C LEU A 141 5.90 -22.72 0.63
N THR A 142 6.25 -23.72 1.43
CA THR A 142 5.36 -24.84 1.73
C THR A 142 4.92 -24.85 3.20
N ALA A 143 3.71 -25.33 3.44
CA ALA A 143 3.19 -25.65 4.76
C ALA A 143 2.72 -27.11 4.75
N THR A 144 3.53 -27.99 5.34
CA THR A 144 3.24 -29.44 5.41
C THR A 144 2.37 -29.72 6.63
N SER A 145 1.27 -30.45 6.45
CA SER A 145 0.38 -30.85 7.55
C SER A 145 1.09 -31.80 8.51
N THR A 146 0.83 -31.64 9.80
CA THR A 146 1.31 -32.51 10.90
C THR A 146 0.13 -32.85 11.82
N ASP A 147 0.32 -33.76 12.77
CA ASP A 147 -0.72 -34.13 13.72
C ASP A 147 -1.23 -32.96 14.58
N SER A 148 -0.38 -31.93 14.82
CA SER A 148 -0.68 -30.79 15.70
C SER A 148 -0.92 -29.47 14.95
N GLY A 149 -0.77 -29.45 13.62
CA GLY A 149 -0.90 -28.21 12.83
C GLY A 149 -0.15 -28.28 11.52
N TYR A 150 0.73 -27.33 11.28
CA TYR A 150 1.53 -27.23 10.04
C TYR A 150 2.98 -26.93 10.36
N ARG A 151 3.86 -27.39 9.49
CA ARG A 151 5.29 -27.02 9.47
C ARG A 151 5.55 -26.20 8.21
N ILE A 152 6.06 -24.98 8.41
CA ILE A 152 6.30 -24.00 7.34
C ILE A 152 7.79 -23.96 7.01
N ASP A 153 8.12 -24.12 5.72
CA ASP A 153 9.47 -24.13 5.19
C ASP A 153 9.56 -23.27 3.92
N GLY A 154 10.57 -22.38 3.85
CA GLY A 154 10.83 -21.55 2.68
C GLY A 154 11.22 -20.12 3.00
N VAL A 155 11.09 -19.23 2.00
CA VAL A 155 11.54 -17.84 2.12
C VAL A 155 10.48 -16.90 1.56
N LYS A 156 10.13 -15.85 2.30
CA LYS A 156 9.38 -14.69 1.81
C LYS A 156 10.32 -13.51 1.64
N ASP A 157 10.00 -12.67 0.67
CA ASP A 157 10.82 -11.53 0.25
C ASP A 157 9.98 -10.26 0.23
N ARG A 158 10.63 -9.10 0.32
CA ARG A 158 9.94 -7.80 0.26
C ARG A 158 8.73 -7.71 1.21
N VAL A 159 8.86 -8.25 2.43
CA VAL A 159 7.82 -8.15 3.47
C VAL A 159 7.88 -6.75 4.07
N GLU A 160 6.89 -5.89 3.73
CA GLU A 160 6.85 -4.50 4.21
C GLU A 160 6.73 -4.47 5.75
N ALA A 161 7.55 -3.65 6.40
CA ALA A 161 7.67 -3.55 7.85
C ALA A 161 8.00 -4.87 8.57
N GLY A 162 8.46 -5.91 7.87
CA GLY A 162 8.66 -7.25 8.43
C GLY A 162 9.60 -7.29 9.63
N ALA A 163 10.63 -6.44 9.66
CA ALA A 163 11.55 -6.35 10.79
C ALA A 163 10.97 -5.67 12.04
N GLN A 164 9.86 -4.94 11.90
CA GLN A 164 9.14 -4.26 12.99
C GLN A 164 7.78 -4.90 13.28
N SER A 165 7.44 -6.00 12.61
CA SER A 165 6.20 -6.73 12.82
C SER A 165 6.33 -7.72 13.97
N GLY A 166 5.28 -7.84 14.78
CA GLY A 166 5.12 -8.91 15.75
C GLY A 166 4.48 -10.17 15.16
N LEU A 167 3.79 -10.00 14.00
CA LEU A 167 3.01 -11.05 13.38
C LEU A 167 3.16 -11.00 11.84
N LEU A 168 3.17 -12.16 11.20
CA LEU A 168 3.19 -12.31 9.74
C LEU A 168 1.98 -13.11 9.30
N LEU A 169 1.28 -12.66 8.25
CA LEU A 169 0.32 -13.46 7.51
C LEU A 169 1.03 -14.05 6.29
N VAL A 170 1.35 -15.33 6.36
CA VAL A 170 2.22 -16.03 5.40
C VAL A 170 1.38 -16.80 4.39
N VAL A 171 1.55 -16.51 3.10
CA VAL A 171 0.93 -17.29 2.01
C VAL A 171 1.80 -18.51 1.73
N ALA A 172 1.22 -19.72 1.81
CA ALA A 172 1.94 -20.98 1.64
C ALA A 172 1.17 -21.97 0.76
N ARG A 173 1.90 -22.84 0.11
CA ARG A 173 1.35 -24.00 -0.59
C ARG A 173 1.23 -25.17 0.39
N THR A 174 0.06 -25.78 0.42
CA THR A 174 -0.23 -27.04 1.13
C THR A 174 -0.50 -28.16 0.12
N ASP A 175 -0.70 -29.38 0.59
CA ASP A 175 -1.03 -30.53 -0.26
C ASP A 175 -2.43 -30.39 -0.91
N ASP A 176 -3.32 -29.62 -0.29
CA ASP A 176 -4.70 -29.39 -0.72
C ASP A 176 -4.93 -28.03 -1.42
N GLY A 177 -3.90 -27.18 -1.52
CA GLY A 177 -3.97 -25.89 -2.21
C GLY A 177 -3.13 -24.79 -1.58
N VAL A 178 -3.53 -23.53 -1.78
CA VAL A 178 -2.90 -22.37 -1.16
C VAL A 178 -3.65 -21.98 0.09
N ARG A 179 -2.92 -21.67 1.17
CA ARG A 179 -3.47 -21.17 2.44
C ARG A 179 -2.66 -20.00 2.99
N GLN A 180 -3.23 -19.32 3.96
CA GLN A 180 -2.56 -18.28 4.73
C GLN A 180 -2.45 -18.69 6.20
N PHE A 181 -1.32 -18.33 6.83
CA PHE A 181 -1.04 -18.68 8.22
C PHE A 181 -0.55 -17.47 9.01
N LEU A 182 -1.12 -17.26 10.20
CA LEU A 182 -0.58 -16.30 11.17
C LEU A 182 0.63 -16.90 11.85
N VAL A 183 1.78 -16.24 11.72
CA VAL A 183 3.05 -16.69 12.28
C VAL A 183 3.66 -15.58 13.12
N PRO A 184 3.86 -15.77 14.44
CA PRO A 184 4.60 -14.83 15.27
C PRO A 184 6.04 -14.70 14.79
N THR A 185 6.56 -13.47 14.74
CA THR A 185 7.94 -13.22 14.27
C THR A 185 9.00 -13.77 15.19
N ASN A 186 8.66 -14.01 16.45
CA ASN A 186 9.55 -14.63 17.44
C ASN A 186 9.43 -16.17 17.51
N ALA A 187 8.67 -16.80 16.60
CA ALA A 187 8.55 -18.25 16.55
C ALA A 187 9.91 -18.89 16.20
N SER A 188 10.17 -20.05 16.81
CA SER A 188 11.40 -20.81 16.52
C SER A 188 11.47 -21.18 15.05
N GLY A 189 12.61 -20.91 14.39
CA GLY A 189 12.82 -21.14 12.97
C GLY A 189 12.45 -19.96 12.08
N VAL A 190 12.00 -18.83 12.62
CA VAL A 190 11.81 -17.58 11.88
C VAL A 190 13.09 -16.75 11.94
N GLU A 191 13.63 -16.41 10.79
CA GLU A 191 14.78 -15.51 10.65
C GLU A 191 14.40 -14.31 9.78
N ILE A 192 14.65 -13.09 10.27
CA ILE A 192 14.27 -11.84 9.59
C ILE A 192 15.52 -11.05 9.24
N GLU A 193 15.71 -10.77 7.95
CA GLU A 193 16.81 -9.97 7.43
C GLU A 193 16.26 -8.69 6.79
N SER A 194 16.65 -7.52 7.30
CA SER A 194 16.29 -6.23 6.74
C SER A 194 16.87 -6.04 5.35
N GLN A 195 16.06 -5.53 4.42
CA GLN A 195 16.46 -5.23 3.05
C GLN A 195 16.58 -3.72 2.84
N GLN A 196 17.53 -3.32 2.00
CA GLN A 196 17.63 -1.93 1.58
C GLN A 196 16.51 -1.57 0.60
N SER A 197 15.84 -0.47 0.87
CA SER A 197 14.79 0.09 0.01
C SER A 197 15.29 1.34 -0.71
N ILE A 198 14.75 1.62 -1.89
CA ILE A 198 14.92 2.92 -2.54
C ILE A 198 14.20 4.03 -1.77
N ASP A 199 13.09 3.71 -1.10
CA ASP A 199 12.34 4.63 -0.24
C ASP A 199 13.09 4.93 1.06
N LEU A 200 12.88 6.11 1.63
CA LEU A 200 13.58 6.52 2.84
C LEU A 200 13.05 5.84 4.10
N VAL A 201 11.75 5.54 4.17
CA VAL A 201 11.09 5.02 5.39
C VAL A 201 10.23 3.78 5.15
N LYS A 202 9.87 3.43 3.92
CA LYS A 202 9.29 2.12 3.60
C LYS A 202 10.38 1.08 3.58
N GLN A 203 10.47 0.29 4.65
CA GLN A 203 11.46 -0.77 4.81
C GLN A 203 10.83 -2.14 4.58
N TYR A 204 11.63 -3.04 4.07
CA TYR A 204 11.25 -4.40 3.74
C TYR A 204 12.18 -5.39 4.42
N ALA A 205 11.73 -6.62 4.54
CA ALA A 205 12.54 -7.72 5.06
C ALA A 205 12.40 -8.96 4.18
N ARG A 206 13.46 -9.74 4.15
CA ARG A 206 13.42 -11.16 3.79
C ARG A 206 13.15 -11.95 5.04
N VAL A 207 12.22 -12.90 4.97
CA VAL A 207 11.89 -13.78 6.08
C VAL A 207 12.09 -15.23 5.67
N ARG A 208 12.94 -15.92 6.40
CA ARG A 208 13.18 -17.35 6.24
C ARG A 208 12.39 -18.11 7.29
N PHE A 209 11.77 -19.19 6.88
CA PHE A 209 11.07 -20.15 7.71
C PHE A 209 11.80 -21.49 7.59
N ASP A 210 12.30 -22.02 8.70
CA ASP A 210 13.05 -23.27 8.79
C ASP A 210 12.35 -24.19 9.78
N GLY A 211 11.44 -25.01 9.29
CA GLY A 211 10.65 -25.93 10.08
C GLY A 211 9.73 -25.26 11.11
N VAL A 212 9.21 -24.06 10.82
CA VAL A 212 8.37 -23.31 11.76
C VAL A 212 7.05 -24.03 11.99
N ALA A 213 6.82 -24.44 13.25
CA ALA A 213 5.60 -25.11 13.66
C ALA A 213 4.50 -24.10 14.02
N VAL A 214 3.32 -24.28 13.46
CA VAL A 214 2.12 -23.51 13.80
C VAL A 214 0.95 -24.47 14.04
N GLU A 215 0.03 -24.09 14.93
CA GLU A 215 -1.18 -24.85 15.20
C GLU A 215 -2.18 -24.77 14.04
N HIS A 216 -3.17 -25.65 14.02
CA HIS A 216 -4.27 -25.60 13.04
C HIS A 216 -5.02 -24.26 13.06
N SER A 217 -5.18 -23.69 14.26
CA SER A 217 -5.83 -22.38 14.50
C SER A 217 -5.09 -21.18 13.89
N ALA A 218 -3.82 -21.35 13.48
CA ALA A 218 -3.06 -20.30 12.80
C ALA A 218 -3.48 -20.10 11.34
N ALA A 219 -4.23 -21.05 10.76
CA ALA A 219 -4.73 -20.92 9.40
C ALA A 219 -5.84 -19.87 9.32
N VAL A 220 -5.75 -18.97 8.33
CA VAL A 220 -6.75 -17.94 8.07
C VAL A 220 -7.56 -18.33 6.85
N GLY A 221 -8.83 -18.60 7.08
CA GLY A 221 -9.76 -19.11 6.09
C GLY A 221 -9.49 -20.55 5.64
N SER A 222 -10.45 -21.13 4.93
CA SER A 222 -10.34 -22.43 4.28
C SER A 222 -9.56 -22.34 2.97
N VAL A 223 -9.16 -23.46 2.40
CA VAL A 223 -8.54 -23.52 1.05
C VAL A 223 -9.45 -22.89 -0.01
N ALA A 224 -10.76 -23.09 0.11
CA ALA A 224 -11.74 -22.56 -0.84
C ALA A 224 -11.86 -21.02 -0.78
N GLU A 225 -11.69 -20.44 0.40
CA GLU A 225 -11.77 -18.98 0.60
C GLU A 225 -10.47 -18.27 0.28
N THR A 226 -9.32 -18.92 0.47
CA THR A 226 -7.98 -18.29 0.42
C THR A 226 -7.73 -17.53 -0.88
N ALA A 227 -8.17 -18.05 -2.03
CA ALA A 227 -7.98 -17.36 -3.29
C ALA A 227 -8.71 -16.00 -3.32
N GLY A 228 -9.95 -15.94 -2.84
CA GLY A 228 -10.71 -14.69 -2.73
C GLY A 228 -10.11 -13.69 -1.72
N LEU A 229 -9.63 -14.20 -0.57
CA LEU A 229 -8.95 -13.39 0.44
C LEU A 229 -7.68 -12.75 -0.14
N ILE A 230 -6.84 -13.51 -0.82
CA ILE A 230 -5.61 -13.04 -1.48
C ILE A 230 -5.93 -11.98 -2.56
N ASP A 231 -6.96 -12.21 -3.37
CA ASP A 231 -7.39 -11.24 -4.39
C ASP A 231 -7.84 -9.92 -3.75
N ARG A 232 -8.66 -10.01 -2.70
CA ARG A 232 -9.13 -8.85 -1.93
C ARG A 232 -7.96 -8.07 -1.31
N GLN A 233 -7.03 -8.75 -0.66
CA GLN A 233 -5.82 -8.15 -0.09
C GLN A 233 -4.98 -7.45 -1.17
N GLY A 234 -4.80 -8.10 -2.33
CA GLY A 234 -4.08 -7.53 -3.47
C GLY A 234 -4.74 -6.26 -4.01
N GLN A 235 -6.06 -6.27 -4.17
CA GLN A 235 -6.85 -5.11 -4.61
C GLN A 235 -6.72 -3.94 -3.62
N ILE A 236 -6.86 -4.20 -2.32
CA ILE A 236 -6.68 -3.20 -1.27
C ILE A 236 -5.28 -2.58 -1.34
N ALA A 237 -4.22 -3.39 -1.36
CA ALA A 237 -2.85 -2.90 -1.42
C ALA A 237 -2.58 -2.05 -2.66
N GLN A 238 -3.03 -2.50 -3.83
CA GLN A 238 -2.86 -1.80 -5.11
C GLN A 238 -3.54 -0.44 -5.11
N VAL A 239 -4.79 -0.39 -4.65
CA VAL A 239 -5.60 0.84 -4.68
C VAL A 239 -5.14 1.84 -3.63
N LEU A 240 -4.74 1.39 -2.43
CA LEU A 240 -4.16 2.27 -1.42
C LEU A 240 -2.84 2.91 -1.89
N GLN A 241 -1.98 2.14 -2.58
CA GLN A 241 -0.77 2.72 -3.19
C GLN A 241 -1.12 3.76 -4.27
N CYS A 242 -2.13 3.50 -5.10
CA CYS A 242 -2.58 4.48 -6.09
C CYS A 242 -3.11 5.76 -5.43
N ALA A 243 -3.88 5.64 -4.35
CA ALA A 243 -4.39 6.78 -3.60
C ALA A 243 -3.25 7.60 -2.95
N GLU A 244 -2.26 6.93 -2.32
CA GLU A 244 -1.07 7.61 -1.80
C GLU A 244 -0.31 8.35 -2.90
N VAL A 245 -0.12 7.71 -4.05
CA VAL A 245 0.55 8.33 -5.21
C VAL A 245 -0.21 9.56 -5.70
N VAL A 246 -1.54 9.56 -5.75
CA VAL A 246 -2.34 10.75 -6.09
C VAL A 246 -2.04 11.90 -5.14
N GLY A 247 -1.92 11.65 -3.83
CA GLY A 247 -1.52 12.64 -2.84
C GLY A 247 -0.10 13.20 -3.09
N ILE A 248 0.84 12.33 -3.43
CA ILE A 248 2.20 12.70 -3.85
C ILE A 248 2.16 13.63 -5.06
N LEU A 249 1.48 13.20 -6.11
CA LEU A 249 1.43 13.94 -7.38
C LEU A 249 0.82 15.32 -7.23
N GLN A 250 -0.26 15.46 -6.46
CA GLN A 250 -0.87 16.75 -6.18
C GLN A 250 0.12 17.67 -5.48
N THR A 251 0.80 17.18 -4.43
CA THR A 251 1.78 17.97 -3.66
C THR A 251 2.94 18.40 -4.51
N VAL A 252 3.54 17.47 -5.27
CA VAL A 252 4.71 17.76 -6.13
C VAL A 252 4.34 18.73 -7.25
N PHE A 253 3.16 18.56 -7.85
CA PHE A 253 2.66 19.46 -8.89
C PHE A 253 2.46 20.88 -8.35
N ASP A 254 1.79 21.04 -7.20
CA ASP A 254 1.46 22.35 -6.64
C ASP A 254 2.70 23.15 -6.26
N PHE A 255 3.68 22.54 -5.57
CA PHE A 255 4.90 23.28 -5.23
C PHE A 255 5.78 23.54 -6.46
N THR A 256 5.70 22.70 -7.52
CA THR A 256 6.42 22.96 -8.78
C THR A 256 5.78 24.11 -9.55
N VAL A 257 4.47 24.25 -9.54
CA VAL A 257 3.78 25.43 -10.08
C VAL A 257 4.20 26.68 -9.32
N ALA A 258 4.19 26.64 -7.99
CA ALA A 258 4.63 27.77 -7.16
C ALA A 258 6.09 28.15 -7.47
N TRP A 259 6.99 27.17 -7.57
CA TRP A 259 8.39 27.40 -8.00
C TRP A 259 8.47 28.08 -9.36
N ALA A 260 7.70 27.62 -10.35
CA ALA A 260 7.73 28.19 -11.71
C ALA A 260 7.17 29.62 -11.78
N LEU A 261 6.28 30.00 -10.87
CA LEU A 261 5.75 31.35 -10.75
C LEU A 261 6.79 32.31 -10.12
N ASP A 262 7.57 31.83 -9.15
CA ASP A 262 8.55 32.64 -8.41
C ASP A 262 9.91 32.69 -9.11
N ARG A 263 10.38 31.61 -9.73
CA ARG A 263 11.69 31.52 -10.37
C ARG A 263 11.76 32.30 -11.67
N HIS A 264 12.68 33.26 -11.75
CA HIS A 264 12.95 34.06 -12.96
C HIS A 264 14.19 33.56 -13.72
N THR A 265 14.06 33.45 -15.04
CA THR A 265 15.15 33.17 -15.98
C THR A 265 14.99 34.06 -17.22
N PHE A 266 16.09 34.60 -17.74
CA PHE A 266 16.07 35.50 -18.88
C PHE A 266 15.07 36.66 -18.73
N GLY A 267 15.01 37.26 -17.53
CA GLY A 267 14.21 38.43 -17.23
C GLY A 267 12.70 38.23 -17.01
N ARG A 268 12.21 36.99 -16.95
CA ARG A 268 10.78 36.69 -16.72
C ARG A 268 10.56 35.39 -15.94
N PRO A 269 9.39 35.18 -15.28
CA PRO A 269 9.08 33.97 -14.56
C PRO A 269 9.11 32.73 -15.48
N LEU A 270 9.54 31.58 -14.95
CA LEU A 270 9.50 30.30 -15.69
C LEU A 270 8.09 29.98 -16.20
N ALA A 271 7.05 30.20 -15.39
CA ALA A 271 5.65 30.00 -15.75
C ALA A 271 5.18 30.87 -16.94
N SER A 272 5.97 31.87 -17.38
CA SER A 272 5.62 32.69 -18.54
C SER A 272 5.93 32.04 -19.89
N TYR A 273 6.78 31.00 -19.92
CA TYR A 273 7.19 30.32 -21.14
C TYR A 273 6.12 29.33 -21.61
N GLN A 274 5.68 29.44 -22.88
CA GLN A 274 4.61 28.59 -23.42
C GLN A 274 4.97 27.11 -23.37
N ALA A 275 6.19 26.72 -23.70
CA ALA A 275 6.62 25.33 -23.65
C ALA A 275 6.45 24.73 -22.25
N LEU A 276 6.70 25.50 -21.19
CA LEU A 276 6.52 25.04 -19.82
C LEU A 276 5.03 25.01 -19.42
N LYS A 277 4.24 26.00 -19.86
CA LYS A 277 2.77 25.97 -19.68
C LYS A 277 2.12 24.72 -20.27
N HIS A 278 2.53 24.35 -21.48
CA HIS A 278 2.02 23.13 -22.14
C HIS A 278 2.42 21.89 -21.31
N ARG A 279 3.65 21.81 -20.84
CA ARG A 279 4.10 20.70 -19.99
C ARG A 279 3.32 20.63 -18.68
N PHE A 280 3.03 21.77 -18.04
CA PHE A 280 2.15 21.79 -16.85
C PHE A 280 0.74 21.33 -17.18
N ALA A 281 0.18 21.71 -18.34
CA ALA A 281 -1.14 21.28 -18.77
C ALA A 281 -1.19 19.75 -18.99
N ASP A 282 -0.17 19.16 -19.62
CA ASP A 282 -0.05 17.72 -19.80
C ASP A 282 0.03 17.00 -18.45
N MET A 283 0.92 17.45 -17.55
CA MET A 283 1.05 16.87 -16.21
C MET A 283 -0.25 16.98 -15.40
N LYS A 284 -0.97 18.11 -15.50
CA LYS A 284 -2.27 18.26 -14.83
C LYS A 284 -3.31 17.29 -15.39
N MET A 285 -3.37 17.12 -16.71
CA MET A 285 -4.26 16.15 -17.35
C MET A 285 -3.98 14.72 -16.85
N TRP A 286 -2.71 14.32 -16.81
CA TRP A 286 -2.31 12.99 -16.31
C TRP A 286 -2.63 12.82 -14.82
N LEU A 287 -2.42 13.84 -13.99
CA LEU A 287 -2.78 13.83 -12.58
C LEU A 287 -4.29 13.62 -12.39
N GLU A 288 -5.12 14.35 -13.14
CA GLU A 288 -6.59 14.18 -13.06
C GLU A 288 -7.04 12.78 -13.53
N ALA A 289 -6.39 12.23 -14.54
CA ALA A 289 -6.65 10.86 -14.97
C ALA A 289 -6.20 9.82 -13.92
N CYS A 290 -5.06 10.02 -13.25
CA CYS A 290 -4.64 9.21 -12.10
C CYS A 290 -5.69 9.26 -10.98
N ARG A 291 -6.19 10.44 -10.65
CA ARG A 291 -7.25 10.61 -9.64
C ARG A 291 -8.54 9.90 -10.04
N ALA A 292 -8.97 10.06 -11.29
CA ALA A 292 -10.22 9.46 -11.79
C ALA A 292 -10.15 7.92 -11.80
N THR A 293 -9.05 7.33 -12.28
CA THR A 293 -8.87 5.88 -12.31
C THR A 293 -8.76 5.31 -10.90
N THR A 294 -8.07 5.99 -9.97
CA THR A 294 -8.00 5.60 -8.56
C THR A 294 -9.38 5.66 -7.90
N ALA A 295 -10.16 6.72 -8.11
CA ALA A 295 -11.50 6.85 -7.54
C ALA A 295 -12.45 5.75 -8.06
N ALA A 296 -12.36 5.39 -9.35
CA ALA A 296 -13.13 4.29 -9.91
C ALA A 296 -12.74 2.93 -9.26
N ALA A 297 -11.45 2.70 -9.06
CA ALA A 297 -10.95 1.49 -8.40
C ALA A 297 -11.37 1.43 -6.92
N VAL A 298 -11.33 2.56 -6.19
CA VAL A 298 -11.85 2.65 -4.82
C VAL A 298 -13.32 2.24 -4.78
N ALA A 299 -14.16 2.81 -5.65
CA ALA A 299 -15.59 2.51 -5.68
C ALA A 299 -15.85 1.03 -6.02
N ALA A 300 -15.12 0.44 -6.97
CA ALA A 300 -15.28 -0.96 -7.34
C ALA A 300 -14.86 -1.92 -6.20
N VAL A 301 -13.75 -1.62 -5.52
CA VAL A 301 -13.24 -2.42 -4.39
C VAL A 301 -14.16 -2.28 -3.16
N SER A 302 -14.65 -1.07 -2.86
CA SER A 302 -15.62 -0.83 -1.78
C SER A 302 -16.90 -1.62 -1.98
N ALA A 303 -17.42 -1.63 -3.21
CA ALA A 303 -18.66 -2.34 -3.54
C ALA A 303 -18.48 -3.87 -3.62
N GLY A 304 -17.27 -4.42 -3.52
CA GLY A 304 -17.00 -5.83 -3.80
C GLY A 304 -17.41 -6.23 -5.23
N SER A 305 -17.28 -5.31 -6.17
CA SER A 305 -17.71 -5.51 -7.56
C SER A 305 -16.94 -6.66 -8.23
N PRO A 306 -17.60 -7.48 -9.09
CA PRO A 306 -16.91 -8.53 -9.84
C PRO A 306 -15.73 -8.02 -10.70
N ASP A 307 -15.74 -6.75 -11.09
CA ASP A 307 -14.69 -6.09 -11.86
C ASP A 307 -13.68 -5.29 -11.00
N ALA A 308 -13.71 -5.45 -9.65
CA ALA A 308 -12.82 -4.75 -8.74
C ALA A 308 -11.34 -4.98 -9.07
N GLY A 309 -10.94 -6.22 -9.36
CA GLY A 309 -9.57 -6.57 -9.77
C GLY A 309 -9.14 -5.94 -11.10
N TRP A 310 -10.09 -5.82 -12.05
CA TRP A 310 -9.86 -5.13 -13.32
C TRP A 310 -9.69 -3.62 -13.11
N SER A 311 -10.58 -3.00 -12.33
CA SER A 311 -10.51 -1.58 -11.98
C SER A 311 -9.22 -1.24 -11.22
N ALA A 312 -8.82 -2.07 -10.27
CA ALA A 312 -7.55 -1.94 -9.56
C ALA A 312 -6.34 -2.04 -10.51
N SER A 313 -6.40 -2.97 -11.49
CA SER A 313 -5.35 -3.12 -12.49
C SER A 313 -5.25 -1.92 -13.44
N ILE A 314 -6.37 -1.34 -13.87
CA ILE A 314 -6.39 -0.09 -14.66
C ILE A 314 -5.73 1.05 -13.87
N ALA A 315 -6.13 1.25 -12.61
CA ALA A 315 -5.56 2.29 -11.78
C ALA A 315 -4.06 2.07 -11.58
N LYS A 316 -3.64 0.86 -11.21
CA LYS A 316 -2.24 0.52 -10.95
C LYS A 316 -1.35 0.67 -12.18
N SER A 317 -1.84 0.27 -13.36
CA SER A 317 -1.13 0.49 -14.62
C SER A 317 -0.95 1.98 -14.91
N TYR A 318 -2.05 2.73 -14.95
CA TYR A 318 -2.02 4.13 -15.36
C TYR A 318 -1.26 5.01 -14.35
N VAL A 319 -1.56 4.86 -13.05
CA VAL A 319 -0.89 5.62 -11.99
C VAL A 319 0.60 5.28 -11.94
N GLY A 320 0.97 4.01 -12.02
CA GLY A 320 2.37 3.57 -11.99
C GLY A 320 3.22 4.12 -13.14
N GLU A 321 2.62 4.30 -14.32
CA GLU A 321 3.29 4.89 -15.48
C GLU A 321 3.36 6.41 -15.38
N MET A 322 2.21 7.08 -15.21
CA MET A 322 2.12 8.54 -15.26
C MET A 322 2.75 9.22 -14.04
N ALA A 323 2.76 8.57 -12.89
CA ALA A 323 3.38 9.15 -11.70
C ALA A 323 4.88 9.42 -11.89
N THR A 324 5.58 8.48 -12.50
CA THR A 324 7.01 8.65 -12.81
C THR A 324 7.22 9.83 -13.77
N GLU A 325 6.43 9.92 -14.84
CA GLU A 325 6.48 11.01 -15.81
C GLU A 325 6.21 12.39 -15.20
N ILE A 326 5.21 12.48 -14.33
CA ILE A 326 4.86 13.73 -13.64
C ILE A 326 5.99 14.16 -12.71
N VAL A 327 6.46 13.27 -11.82
CA VAL A 327 7.50 13.65 -10.84
C VAL A 327 8.82 13.97 -11.51
N GLN A 328 9.25 13.23 -12.53
CA GLN A 328 10.43 13.55 -13.33
C GLN A 328 10.27 14.88 -14.09
N GLY A 329 9.08 15.15 -14.61
CA GLY A 329 8.75 16.46 -15.20
C GLY A 329 8.91 17.59 -14.20
N CYS A 330 8.45 17.41 -12.97
CA CYS A 330 8.64 18.37 -11.89
C CYS A 330 10.13 18.56 -11.51
N VAL A 331 10.91 17.47 -11.43
CA VAL A 331 12.37 17.53 -11.24
C VAL A 331 13.01 18.37 -12.33
N GLN A 332 12.65 18.14 -13.59
CA GLN A 332 13.17 18.91 -14.73
C GLN A 332 12.83 20.41 -14.64
N MET A 333 11.63 20.76 -14.15
CA MET A 333 11.22 22.16 -13.96
C MET A 333 12.04 22.88 -12.87
N HIS A 334 12.51 22.16 -11.85
CA HIS A 334 13.38 22.72 -10.81
C HIS A 334 14.84 22.85 -11.28
N GLY A 335 15.24 22.11 -12.32
CA GLY A 335 16.61 22.09 -12.81
C GLY A 335 17.58 21.45 -11.79
N GLY A 336 18.79 21.98 -11.68
CA GLY A 336 19.85 21.38 -10.85
C GLY A 336 19.47 21.14 -9.40
N ILE A 337 18.68 22.04 -8.78
CA ILE A 337 18.26 21.87 -7.39
C ILE A 337 17.31 20.66 -7.21
N GLY A 338 16.50 20.35 -8.22
CA GLY A 338 15.53 19.23 -8.15
C GLY A 338 16.16 17.85 -7.99
N VAL A 339 17.45 17.70 -8.24
CA VAL A 339 18.19 16.42 -8.08
C VAL A 339 19.09 16.40 -6.85
N THR A 340 19.14 17.49 -6.07
CA THR A 340 19.98 17.56 -4.87
C THR A 340 19.29 16.92 -3.66
N TRP A 341 20.10 16.51 -2.67
CA TRP A 341 19.58 15.93 -1.41
C TRP A 341 18.81 16.95 -0.57
N GLU A 342 19.12 18.23 -0.69
CA GLU A 342 18.49 19.33 0.04
C GLU A 342 17.05 19.61 -0.40
N HIS A 343 16.70 19.23 -1.65
CA HIS A 343 15.36 19.43 -2.18
C HIS A 343 14.47 18.21 -1.93
N ASP A 344 13.18 18.43 -1.65
CA ASP A 344 12.25 17.35 -1.26
C ASP A 344 11.79 16.45 -2.42
N LEU A 345 11.96 16.86 -3.67
CA LEU A 345 11.50 16.10 -4.86
C LEU A 345 12.00 14.66 -4.89
N HIS A 346 13.26 14.40 -4.50
CA HIS A 346 13.79 13.05 -4.51
C HIS A 346 13.10 12.11 -3.53
N VAL A 347 12.53 12.64 -2.43
CA VAL A 347 11.78 11.84 -1.44
C VAL A 347 10.52 11.28 -2.09
N TYR A 348 9.77 12.15 -2.78
CA TYR A 348 8.57 11.77 -3.53
C TYR A 348 8.88 10.84 -4.70
N LEU A 349 9.95 11.13 -5.47
CA LEU A 349 10.35 10.29 -6.59
C LEU A 349 10.69 8.87 -6.16
N ARG A 350 11.37 8.70 -5.03
CA ARG A 350 11.70 7.39 -4.46
C ARG A 350 10.46 6.58 -4.11
N ARG A 351 9.45 7.18 -3.47
CA ARG A 351 8.19 6.54 -3.13
C ARG A 351 7.43 6.10 -4.39
N VAL A 352 7.33 6.97 -5.38
CA VAL A 352 6.68 6.65 -6.65
C VAL A 352 7.39 5.52 -7.38
N ALA A 353 8.74 5.54 -7.44
CA ALA A 353 9.54 4.50 -8.06
C ALA A 353 9.38 3.14 -7.36
N LEU A 354 9.31 3.12 -6.02
CA LEU A 354 9.01 1.92 -5.26
C LEU A 354 7.63 1.36 -5.62
N TYR A 355 6.60 2.19 -5.55
CA TYR A 355 5.22 1.75 -5.78
C TYR A 355 4.95 1.33 -7.23
N ARG A 356 5.71 1.83 -8.20
CA ARG A 356 5.64 1.35 -9.58
C ARG A 356 5.91 -0.15 -9.69
N SER A 357 6.77 -0.70 -8.82
CA SER A 357 7.18 -2.11 -8.85
C SER A 357 6.45 -3.03 -7.87
N MET A 358 5.79 -2.47 -6.83
CA MET A 358 5.11 -3.28 -5.82
C MET A 358 3.68 -3.64 -6.26
N PHE A 359 3.25 -4.87 -5.94
CA PHE A 359 1.94 -5.44 -6.26
C PHE A 359 1.62 -5.47 -7.77
N GLY A 360 2.65 -5.66 -8.58
CA GLY A 360 2.63 -5.70 -10.03
C GLY A 360 3.08 -4.40 -10.67
N THR A 361 3.82 -4.54 -11.78
CA THR A 361 4.26 -3.41 -12.61
C THR A 361 3.13 -2.92 -13.53
N PRO A 362 3.22 -1.71 -14.11
CA PRO A 362 2.27 -1.26 -15.12
C PRO A 362 2.11 -2.24 -16.28
N GLU A 363 3.20 -2.84 -16.72
CA GLU A 363 3.22 -3.80 -17.82
C GLU A 363 2.46 -5.08 -17.47
N GLU A 364 2.64 -5.62 -16.26
CA GLU A 364 1.90 -6.78 -15.75
C GLU A 364 0.40 -6.47 -15.61
N HIS A 365 0.05 -5.28 -15.15
CA HIS A 365 -1.33 -4.86 -15.04
C HIS A 365 -1.99 -4.62 -16.41
N ASN A 366 -1.28 -4.10 -17.41
CA ASN A 366 -1.77 -3.98 -18.76
C ASN A 366 -2.15 -5.35 -19.35
N LEU A 367 -1.31 -6.39 -19.10
CA LEU A 367 -1.64 -7.75 -19.52
C LEU A 367 -2.90 -8.29 -18.82
N ARG A 368 -3.10 -8.01 -17.52
CA ARG A 368 -4.31 -8.41 -16.79
C ARG A 368 -5.55 -7.71 -17.32
N VAL A 369 -5.47 -6.41 -17.61
CA VAL A 369 -6.57 -5.63 -18.20
C VAL A 369 -6.96 -6.23 -19.56
N TYR A 370 -5.99 -6.55 -20.41
CA TYR A 370 -6.22 -7.19 -21.70
C TYR A 370 -6.87 -8.58 -21.55
N GLN A 371 -6.32 -9.43 -20.69
CA GLN A 371 -6.86 -10.76 -20.43
C GLN A 371 -8.30 -10.74 -19.94
N TRP A 372 -8.63 -9.78 -19.08
CA TRP A 372 -9.99 -9.61 -18.57
C TRP A 372 -10.98 -9.23 -19.69
N GLN A 373 -10.57 -8.36 -20.62
CA GLN A 373 -11.39 -7.98 -21.76
C GLN A 373 -11.69 -9.16 -22.70
N GLU A 374 -10.73 -10.08 -22.88
CA GLU A 374 -10.93 -11.26 -23.73
C GLU A 374 -11.81 -12.34 -23.11
N THR A 375 -11.70 -12.53 -21.79
CA THR A 375 -12.31 -13.66 -21.12
C THR A 375 -13.53 -13.33 -20.27
N GLY A 376 -13.78 -12.03 -20.01
CA GLY A 376 -14.81 -11.55 -19.09
C GLY A 376 -14.61 -12.00 -17.62
N ASN A 377 -13.46 -12.65 -17.32
CA ASN A 377 -13.10 -13.09 -15.97
C ASN A 377 -11.58 -13.29 -15.86
N PRO A 378 -10.91 -12.66 -14.89
CA PRO A 378 -9.46 -12.73 -14.71
C PRO A 378 -8.97 -13.97 -13.97
N ALA A 379 -9.68 -15.08 -13.98
CA ALA A 379 -9.18 -16.30 -13.36
C ALA A 379 -7.79 -16.64 -13.91
N PRO A 380 -6.75 -16.87 -13.08
CA PRO A 380 -5.42 -17.20 -13.54
C PRO A 380 -5.50 -18.49 -14.37
N ARG A 381 -5.10 -18.43 -15.64
CA ARG A 381 -4.85 -19.64 -16.40
C ARG A 381 -3.65 -20.34 -15.75
N SER A 382 -3.91 -21.50 -15.16
CA SER A 382 -2.85 -22.43 -14.79
C SER A 382 -2.02 -22.75 -16.03
N ALA A 383 -0.77 -22.34 -16.03
CA ALA A 383 0.22 -22.75 -17.01
C ALA A 383 0.80 -24.12 -16.62
#